data_6b05f6d6c35f08e12fa3774ef033fe1a
#
_entry.id   6b05f6d6c35f08e12fa3774ef033fe1a
#
_cell.length_a   1.000
_cell.length_b   1.000
_cell.length_c   1.000
_cell.angle_alpha   90.00
_cell.angle_beta   90.00
_cell.angle_gamma   90.00
#
_symmetry.space_group_name_H-M   'P 1'
#
loop_
_entity.id
_entity.type
_entity.pdbx_description
1 polymer ?
#
loop_
_entity_poly.entity_id
_entity_poly.type
_entity_poly.pdbx_seq_one_letter_code
_entity_poly.pdbx_strand_id
1 'polypeptide(L)'
;MKTILFAFHLCLGMLAAASAAENGRVQVRVDLAHPKLPSGKKHTTYLKVGLTGLEAPKDAKPNRPPANVAIVLDRSGSMGGEKIQQAREAAVAAIERLGGDDIVSIVAFDDAVTTVVPATKLTSREEIIAAIRKIQVGGSTALFAGVSKGAEELRKFKSPQMVSRIVLLSDGQANVGPQSADELGRYGLSLGKEGISVTTIGLGLGYNEQLMAQLAQHSDGNHAFIKEPSELAAVFTEEFGDILSDVAQEVKEKVSCPE
;
A
#
# COMPACT_ATOMS: atom_id res chain seq x y z
N MET A 1 6.43 53.96 51.98
CA MET A 1 5.68 53.58 50.78
C MET A 1 6.66 52.88 49.82
N LYS A 2 6.58 51.53 49.74
CA LYS A 2 7.39 50.75 48.79
C LYS A 2 6.47 50.36 47.63
N THR A 3 6.76 50.91 46.48
CA THR A 3 6.04 50.63 45.22
C THR A 3 6.60 49.29 44.67
N ILE A 4 5.74 48.26 44.62
CA ILE A 4 6.08 46.97 44.01
C ILE A 4 5.67 47.04 42.53
N LEU A 5 6.70 47.01 41.66
CA LEU A 5 6.54 46.96 40.22
C LEU A 5 6.29 45.51 39.80
N PHE A 6 5.06 45.22 39.36
CA PHE A 6 4.75 43.91 38.78
C PHE A 6 5.21 43.91 37.29
N ALA A 7 6.23 43.15 37.00
CA ALA A 7 6.63 42.87 35.62
C ALA A 7 5.69 41.81 35.05
N PHE A 8 4.83 42.23 34.11
CA PHE A 8 4.03 41.35 33.31
C PHE A 8 4.94 40.73 32.22
N HIS A 9 5.30 39.46 32.39
CA HIS A 9 5.89 38.71 31.29
C HIS A 9 4.79 38.25 30.35
N LEU A 10 4.72 38.95 29.23
CA LEU A 10 3.89 38.57 28.10
C LEU A 10 4.56 37.38 27.41
N CYS A 11 4.17 36.17 27.72
CA CYS A 11 4.53 35.00 26.92
C CYS A 11 3.83 35.11 25.58
N LEU A 12 4.59 35.63 24.60
CA LEU A 12 4.20 35.61 23.20
C LEU A 12 4.20 34.17 22.72
N GLY A 13 3.01 33.58 22.60
CA GLY A 13 2.86 32.23 22.03
C GLY A 13 3.38 32.23 20.60
N MET A 14 4.55 31.64 20.38
CA MET A 14 4.98 31.30 19.02
C MET A 14 3.96 30.30 18.46
N LEU A 15 3.14 30.74 17.49
CA LEU A 15 2.54 29.83 16.55
C LEU A 15 3.70 29.12 15.83
N ALA A 16 3.86 27.83 16.11
CA ALA A 16 4.75 27.01 15.31
C ALA A 16 4.18 26.93 13.90
N ALA A 17 4.75 27.73 12.99
CA ALA A 17 4.50 27.57 11.58
C ALA A 17 5.03 26.17 11.19
N ALA A 18 4.14 25.30 10.77
CA ALA A 18 4.53 24.03 10.19
C ALA A 18 5.39 24.31 8.97
N SER A 19 6.65 23.88 9.01
CA SER A 19 7.52 23.88 7.84
C SER A 19 6.91 22.89 6.84
N ALA A 20 6.36 23.41 5.74
CA ALA A 20 5.94 22.58 4.62
C ALA A 20 7.20 21.88 4.07
N ALA A 21 7.13 20.55 3.90
CA ALA A 21 8.18 19.82 3.23
C ALA A 21 8.44 20.43 1.84
N GLU A 22 9.68 20.54 1.43
CA GLU A 22 10.15 21.24 0.21
C GLU A 22 9.53 20.74 -1.11
N ASN A 23 8.74 19.70 -1.12
CA ASN A 23 8.09 19.17 -2.32
C ASN A 23 6.60 19.58 -2.50
N GLY A 24 6.03 20.37 -1.61
CA GLY A 24 4.71 21.00 -1.81
C GLY A 24 3.51 20.06 -1.99
N ARG A 25 3.65 18.76 -1.73
CA ARG A 25 2.60 17.74 -1.99
C ARG A 25 1.81 17.30 -0.77
N VAL A 26 2.29 17.62 0.42
CA VAL A 26 1.63 17.28 1.68
C VAL A 26 1.43 18.53 2.50
N GLN A 27 0.20 18.80 2.87
CA GLN A 27 -0.14 19.83 3.84
C GLN A 27 -0.13 19.23 5.23
N VAL A 28 0.63 19.83 6.14
CA VAL A 28 0.67 19.44 7.55
C VAL A 28 -0.15 20.43 8.35
N ARG A 29 -1.08 19.94 9.15
CA ARG A 29 -1.87 20.73 10.09
C ARG A 29 -1.63 20.21 11.50
N VAL A 30 -1.31 21.10 12.43
CA VAL A 30 -1.06 20.76 13.83
C VAL A 30 -2.01 21.57 14.71
N ASP A 31 -2.80 20.87 15.51
CA ASP A 31 -3.77 21.47 16.43
C ASP A 31 -3.56 20.91 17.84
N LEU A 32 -3.69 21.77 18.86
CA LEU A 32 -3.74 21.36 20.27
C LEU A 32 -5.19 21.36 20.75
N ALA A 33 -5.63 20.27 21.37
CA ALA A 33 -7.00 20.17 21.91
C ALA A 33 -7.27 21.24 22.97
N HIS A 34 -6.24 21.58 23.78
CA HIS A 34 -6.32 22.64 24.77
C HIS A 34 -5.09 23.56 24.63
N PRO A 35 -5.18 24.64 23.83
CA PRO A 35 -4.05 25.54 23.56
C PRO A 35 -3.67 26.42 24.79
N LYS A 36 -4.55 26.51 25.79
CA LYS A 36 -4.30 27.22 27.04
C LYS A 36 -4.58 26.27 28.21
N LEU A 37 -3.57 26.06 29.04
CA LEU A 37 -3.69 25.24 30.25
C LEU A 37 -3.45 26.11 31.49
N PRO A 38 -4.22 25.92 32.59
CA PRO A 38 -3.97 26.63 33.85
C PRO A 38 -2.59 26.27 34.42
N SER A 39 -1.87 27.25 34.95
CA SER A 39 -0.58 27.01 35.58
C SER A 39 -0.72 26.33 36.96
N GLY A 40 0.32 25.64 37.40
CA GLY A 40 0.42 25.08 38.78
C GLY A 40 -0.18 23.70 38.98
N LYS A 41 -0.70 23.04 37.94
CA LYS A 41 -1.18 21.65 37.98
C LYS A 41 -0.74 20.88 36.72
N LYS A 42 -0.60 19.56 36.88
CA LYS A 42 -0.41 18.68 35.68
C LYS A 42 -1.71 18.58 34.90
N HIS A 43 -1.63 18.83 33.62
CA HIS A 43 -2.76 18.70 32.69
C HIS A 43 -2.37 17.76 31.54
N THR A 44 -3.36 17.04 31.01
CA THR A 44 -3.21 16.28 29.79
C THR A 44 -3.85 17.06 28.66
N THR A 45 -3.13 17.22 27.56
CA THR A 45 -3.66 17.74 26.31
C THR A 45 -3.30 16.79 25.17
N TYR A 46 -3.96 16.94 24.03
CA TYR A 46 -3.73 16.09 22.86
C TYR A 46 -3.22 16.96 21.73
N LEU A 47 -2.16 16.49 21.10
CA LEU A 47 -1.65 17.03 19.83
C LEU A 47 -2.31 16.24 18.68
N LYS A 48 -3.00 16.95 17.78
CA LYS A 48 -3.52 16.37 16.54
C LYS A 48 -2.63 16.83 15.40
N VAL A 49 -2.01 15.88 14.73
CA VAL A 49 -1.27 16.11 13.50
C VAL A 49 -2.11 15.57 12.34
N GLY A 50 -2.48 16.44 11.42
CA GLY A 50 -3.21 16.09 10.20
C GLY A 50 -2.29 16.21 8.99
N LEU A 51 -2.26 15.19 8.15
CA LEU A 51 -1.55 15.16 6.89
C LEU A 51 -2.58 15.08 5.76
N THR A 52 -2.47 15.96 4.77
CA THR A 52 -3.35 15.97 3.61
C THR A 52 -2.50 15.97 2.35
N GLY A 53 -2.66 14.96 1.50
CA GLY A 53 -2.08 14.95 0.16
C GLY A 53 -2.72 16.06 -0.68
N LEU A 54 -1.90 16.81 -1.40
CA LEU A 54 -2.37 17.85 -2.31
C LEU A 54 -2.44 17.30 -3.73
N GLU A 55 -3.50 17.64 -4.44
CA GLU A 55 -3.61 17.31 -5.87
C GLU A 55 -2.45 17.93 -6.65
N ALA A 56 -1.87 17.16 -7.56
CA ALA A 56 -0.87 17.69 -8.48
C ALA A 56 -1.53 18.71 -9.44
N PRO A 57 -0.84 19.82 -9.78
CA PRO A 57 -1.32 20.74 -10.82
C PRO A 57 -1.59 19.95 -12.11
N LYS A 58 -2.70 20.25 -12.79
CA LYS A 58 -3.16 19.54 -14.00
C LYS A 58 -2.12 19.53 -15.14
N ASP A 59 -1.23 20.51 -15.15
CA ASP A 59 -0.18 20.67 -16.16
C ASP A 59 1.19 20.15 -15.72
N ALA A 60 1.32 19.67 -14.48
CA ALA A 60 2.56 19.06 -14.01
C ALA A 60 2.68 17.65 -14.60
N LYS A 61 3.84 17.35 -15.22
CA LYS A 61 4.19 15.95 -15.50
C LYS A 61 4.02 15.18 -14.18
N PRO A 62 3.37 14.01 -14.19
CA PRO A 62 3.20 13.21 -12.98
C PRO A 62 4.59 12.85 -12.44
N ASN A 63 5.09 13.72 -11.54
CA ASN A 63 6.36 13.50 -10.84
C ASN A 63 6.06 12.61 -9.62
N ARG A 64 5.46 11.45 -9.84
CA ARG A 64 5.29 10.42 -8.84
C ARG A 64 6.55 9.58 -8.71
N PRO A 65 6.79 8.98 -7.54
CA PRO A 65 7.79 7.94 -7.43
C PRO A 65 7.51 6.80 -8.41
N PRO A 66 8.54 6.18 -9.01
CA PRO A 66 8.34 4.96 -9.77
C PRO A 66 7.73 3.87 -8.88
N ALA A 67 6.83 3.09 -9.44
CA ALA A 67 6.24 1.94 -8.77
C ALA A 67 7.06 0.67 -9.06
N ASN A 68 7.20 -0.19 -8.04
CA ASN A 68 7.72 -1.54 -8.15
C ASN A 68 6.62 -2.48 -7.70
N VAL A 69 5.93 -3.10 -8.64
CA VAL A 69 4.69 -3.84 -8.39
C VAL A 69 4.86 -5.32 -8.73
N ALA A 70 4.48 -6.19 -7.80
CA ALA A 70 4.30 -7.61 -8.04
C ALA A 70 2.82 -7.95 -8.10
N ILE A 71 2.32 -8.33 -9.27
CA ILE A 71 0.96 -8.85 -9.42
C ILE A 71 1.03 -10.36 -9.17
N VAL A 72 0.35 -10.82 -8.11
CA VAL A 72 0.36 -12.21 -7.64
C VAL A 72 -1.03 -12.78 -7.84
N LEU A 73 -1.16 -13.68 -8.81
CA LEU A 73 -2.43 -14.23 -9.26
C LEU A 73 -2.60 -15.69 -8.79
N ASP A 74 -3.66 -15.93 -8.09
CA ASP A 74 -4.18 -17.27 -7.85
C ASP A 74 -4.64 -17.87 -9.17
N ARG A 75 -4.14 -19.05 -9.49
CA ARG A 75 -4.59 -19.85 -10.63
C ARG A 75 -5.08 -21.24 -10.20
N SER A 76 -5.42 -21.42 -8.92
CA SER A 76 -5.97 -22.67 -8.40
C SER A 76 -7.23 -23.11 -9.14
N GLY A 77 -7.64 -24.36 -8.93
CA GLY A 77 -8.79 -24.94 -9.64
C GLY A 77 -10.09 -24.15 -9.46
N SER A 78 -10.30 -23.49 -8.31
CA SER A 78 -11.47 -22.66 -8.01
C SER A 78 -11.53 -21.37 -8.85
N MET A 79 -10.39 -20.92 -9.39
CA MET A 79 -10.30 -19.79 -10.31
C MET A 79 -10.78 -20.12 -11.73
N GLY A 80 -11.21 -21.35 -12.00
CA GLY A 80 -11.67 -21.77 -13.32
C GLY A 80 -12.83 -20.94 -13.89
N GLY A 81 -12.98 -20.95 -15.22
CA GLY A 81 -14.04 -20.23 -15.90
C GLY A 81 -13.83 -18.73 -16.01
N GLU A 82 -14.83 -17.95 -15.63
CA GLU A 82 -14.83 -16.49 -15.74
C GLU A 82 -13.79 -15.82 -14.82
N LYS A 83 -13.58 -16.35 -13.61
CA LYS A 83 -12.66 -15.75 -12.65
C LYS A 83 -11.24 -15.59 -13.19
N ILE A 84 -10.64 -16.63 -13.77
CA ILE A 84 -9.28 -16.54 -14.32
C ILE A 84 -9.22 -15.64 -15.57
N GLN A 85 -10.31 -15.55 -16.34
CA GLN A 85 -10.39 -14.65 -17.48
C GLN A 85 -10.37 -13.21 -17.00
N GLN A 86 -11.23 -12.85 -16.05
CA GLN A 86 -11.30 -11.51 -15.47
C GLN A 86 -10.00 -11.14 -14.73
N ALA A 87 -9.38 -12.09 -14.02
CA ALA A 87 -8.08 -11.88 -13.36
C ALA A 87 -6.97 -11.51 -14.36
N ARG A 88 -6.93 -12.20 -15.51
CA ARG A 88 -5.98 -11.87 -16.59
C ARG A 88 -6.25 -10.49 -17.19
N GLU A 89 -7.50 -10.18 -17.51
CA GLU A 89 -7.84 -8.86 -18.06
C GLU A 89 -7.61 -7.72 -17.06
N ALA A 90 -7.87 -7.92 -15.79
CA ALA A 90 -7.55 -6.95 -14.73
C ALA A 90 -6.02 -6.72 -14.63
N ALA A 91 -5.22 -7.79 -14.67
CA ALA A 91 -3.77 -7.68 -14.69
C ALA A 91 -3.27 -6.96 -15.95
N VAL A 92 -3.86 -7.21 -17.11
CA VAL A 92 -3.54 -6.49 -18.36
C VAL A 92 -3.86 -5.01 -18.22
N ALA A 93 -5.05 -4.65 -17.72
CA ALA A 93 -5.43 -3.26 -17.50
C ALA A 93 -4.47 -2.54 -16.53
N ALA A 94 -3.97 -3.23 -15.50
CA ALA A 94 -2.95 -2.70 -14.61
C ALA A 94 -1.63 -2.40 -15.36
N ILE A 95 -1.17 -3.32 -16.20
CA ILE A 95 0.05 -3.13 -17.03
C ILE A 95 -0.09 -1.92 -17.96
N GLU A 96 -1.27 -1.69 -18.50
CA GLU A 96 -1.52 -0.55 -19.39
C GLU A 96 -1.40 0.81 -18.67
N ARG A 97 -1.61 0.85 -17.36
CA ARG A 97 -1.52 2.07 -16.53
C ARG A 97 -0.11 2.40 -16.07
N LEU A 98 0.78 1.43 -16.00
CA LEU A 98 2.15 1.62 -15.55
C LEU A 98 2.98 2.38 -16.60
N GLY A 99 3.97 3.15 -16.17
CA GLY A 99 4.90 3.88 -17.03
C GLY A 99 6.19 3.12 -17.30
N GLY A 100 7.02 3.64 -18.22
CA GLY A 100 8.29 3.00 -18.58
C GLY A 100 9.34 2.94 -17.47
N ASP A 101 9.23 3.80 -16.45
CA ASP A 101 10.13 3.81 -15.28
C ASP A 101 9.67 2.86 -14.16
N ASP A 102 8.45 2.33 -14.27
CA ASP A 102 7.93 1.37 -13.30
C ASP A 102 8.54 -0.01 -13.52
N ILE A 103 8.66 -0.76 -12.43
CA ILE A 103 9.05 -2.16 -12.41
C ILE A 103 7.81 -3.00 -12.19
N VAL A 104 7.69 -4.07 -12.94
CA VAL A 104 6.59 -5.03 -12.78
C VAL A 104 7.12 -6.45 -12.75
N SER A 105 6.47 -7.29 -11.96
CA SER A 105 6.60 -8.75 -12.00
C SER A 105 5.23 -9.40 -11.95
N ILE A 106 5.11 -10.57 -12.60
CA ILE A 106 3.89 -11.37 -12.58
C ILE A 106 4.22 -12.73 -12.00
N VAL A 107 3.56 -13.06 -10.92
CA VAL A 107 3.65 -14.36 -10.25
C VAL A 107 2.30 -15.03 -10.33
N ALA A 108 2.27 -16.28 -10.74
CA ALA A 108 1.06 -17.11 -10.68
C ALA A 108 1.30 -18.28 -9.73
N PHE A 109 0.31 -18.61 -8.91
CA PHE A 109 0.41 -19.69 -7.96
C PHE A 109 -0.85 -20.59 -7.94
N ASP A 110 -0.61 -21.88 -7.72
CA ASP A 110 -1.54 -22.92 -7.36
C ASP A 110 -0.93 -23.75 -6.21
N ASP A 111 -0.71 -25.03 -6.35
CA ASP A 111 0.15 -25.86 -5.47
C ASP A 111 1.65 -25.60 -5.69
N ALA A 112 1.99 -24.99 -6.83
CA ALA A 112 3.33 -24.52 -7.19
C ALA A 112 3.34 -23.00 -7.45
N VAL A 113 4.50 -22.37 -7.41
CA VAL A 113 4.65 -20.95 -7.71
C VAL A 113 5.50 -20.78 -8.97
N THR A 114 4.96 -20.02 -9.91
CA THR A 114 5.62 -19.71 -11.19
C THR A 114 5.83 -18.21 -11.32
N THR A 115 7.07 -17.79 -11.54
CA THR A 115 7.35 -16.41 -11.99
C THR A 115 7.07 -16.34 -13.49
N VAL A 116 5.90 -15.82 -13.86
CA VAL A 116 5.46 -15.69 -15.25
C VAL A 116 6.26 -14.61 -15.96
N VAL A 117 6.47 -13.48 -15.27
CA VAL A 117 7.33 -12.37 -15.72
C VAL A 117 8.21 -11.99 -14.54
N PRO A 118 9.54 -12.19 -14.63
CA PRO A 118 10.48 -11.69 -13.64
C PRO A 118 10.42 -10.17 -13.51
N ALA A 119 10.77 -9.64 -12.33
CA ALA A 119 10.80 -8.20 -12.11
C ALA A 119 11.63 -7.52 -13.21
N THR A 120 11.01 -6.61 -13.93
CA THR A 120 11.61 -5.92 -15.08
C THR A 120 11.01 -4.53 -15.27
N LYS A 121 11.74 -3.62 -15.91
CA LYS A 121 11.18 -2.37 -16.41
C LYS A 121 10.15 -2.63 -17.48
N LEU A 122 9.14 -1.79 -17.54
CA LEU A 122 8.05 -1.92 -18.50
C LEU A 122 8.45 -1.45 -19.91
N THR A 123 9.42 -2.14 -20.52
CA THR A 123 9.93 -1.83 -21.86
C THR A 123 9.23 -2.63 -22.96
N SER A 124 8.78 -3.85 -22.67
CA SER A 124 8.13 -4.77 -23.62
C SER A 124 6.72 -5.14 -23.12
N ARG A 125 5.80 -4.15 -23.14
CA ARG A 125 4.44 -4.30 -22.59
C ARG A 125 3.67 -5.43 -23.27
N GLU A 126 3.76 -5.56 -24.57
CA GLU A 126 3.08 -6.57 -25.36
C GLU A 126 3.50 -8.00 -24.98
N GLU A 127 4.78 -8.22 -24.69
CA GLU A 127 5.29 -9.53 -24.25
C GLU A 127 4.77 -9.88 -22.86
N ILE A 128 4.70 -8.92 -21.96
CA ILE A 128 4.14 -9.10 -20.62
C ILE A 128 2.66 -9.46 -20.70
N ILE A 129 1.89 -8.72 -21.49
CA ILE A 129 0.47 -8.99 -21.73
C ILE A 129 0.27 -10.38 -22.33
N ALA A 130 1.09 -10.75 -23.32
CA ALA A 130 1.02 -12.08 -23.92
C ALA A 130 1.33 -13.20 -22.91
N ALA A 131 2.26 -12.96 -21.97
CA ALA A 131 2.56 -13.90 -20.89
C ALA A 131 1.41 -14.04 -19.89
N ILE A 132 0.78 -12.91 -19.48
CA ILE A 132 -0.40 -12.93 -18.59
C ILE A 132 -1.54 -13.74 -19.21
N ARG A 133 -1.84 -13.54 -20.48
CA ARG A 133 -2.93 -14.25 -21.19
C ARG A 133 -2.73 -15.77 -21.28
N LYS A 134 -1.49 -16.25 -21.13
CA LYS A 134 -1.16 -17.69 -21.13
C LYS A 134 -1.32 -18.38 -19.78
N ILE A 135 -1.58 -17.64 -18.69
CA ILE A 135 -1.79 -18.24 -17.37
C ILE A 135 -3.01 -19.17 -17.42
N GLN A 136 -2.82 -20.43 -17.03
CA GLN A 136 -3.88 -21.45 -17.01
C GLN A 136 -4.15 -21.86 -15.57
N VAL A 137 -5.37 -22.29 -15.30
CA VAL A 137 -5.75 -22.85 -14.00
C VAL A 137 -5.03 -24.16 -13.72
N GLY A 138 -4.74 -24.39 -12.44
CA GLY A 138 -3.98 -25.56 -11.96
C GLY A 138 -4.54 -26.16 -10.67
N GLY A 139 -3.70 -26.51 -9.74
CA GLY A 139 -3.98 -27.31 -8.56
C GLY A 139 -4.61 -26.60 -7.37
N SER A 140 -3.95 -26.73 -6.21
CA SER A 140 -4.38 -26.18 -4.91
C SER A 140 -3.96 -24.72 -4.72
N THR A 141 -4.00 -24.18 -3.46
CA THR A 141 -3.80 -22.75 -3.21
C THR A 141 -2.66 -22.54 -2.21
N ALA A 142 -1.43 -22.36 -2.70
CA ALA A 142 -0.23 -22.05 -1.90
C ALA A 142 -0.04 -20.52 -1.77
N LEU A 143 -1.01 -19.82 -1.16
CA LEU A 143 -1.08 -18.38 -1.08
C LEU A 143 0.19 -17.75 -0.46
N PHE A 144 0.66 -18.28 0.67
CA PHE A 144 1.89 -17.80 1.33
C PHE A 144 3.09 -17.84 0.39
N ALA A 145 3.26 -18.94 -0.34
CA ALA A 145 4.37 -19.10 -1.28
C ALA A 145 4.26 -18.11 -2.45
N GLY A 146 3.04 -17.84 -2.94
CA GLY A 146 2.77 -16.82 -3.96
C GLY A 146 3.20 -15.42 -3.50
N VAL A 147 2.76 -15.00 -2.31
CA VAL A 147 3.12 -13.69 -1.73
C VAL A 147 4.63 -13.61 -1.47
N SER A 148 5.23 -14.68 -0.93
CA SER A 148 6.67 -14.74 -0.70
C SER A 148 7.47 -14.55 -1.98
N LYS A 149 7.02 -15.18 -3.07
CA LYS A 149 7.64 -15.03 -4.38
C LYS A 149 7.49 -13.62 -4.94
N GLY A 150 6.31 -13.01 -4.78
CA GLY A 150 6.10 -11.59 -5.11
C GLY A 150 7.07 -10.68 -4.38
N ALA A 151 7.27 -10.90 -3.07
CA ALA A 151 8.23 -10.13 -2.27
C ALA A 151 9.68 -10.34 -2.75
N GLU A 152 10.07 -11.56 -3.11
CA GLU A 152 11.39 -11.83 -3.70
C GLU A 152 11.61 -11.03 -5.00
N GLU A 153 10.59 -10.97 -5.87
CA GLU A 153 10.68 -10.19 -7.11
C GLU A 153 10.84 -8.69 -6.82
N LEU A 154 10.06 -8.14 -5.88
CA LEU A 154 10.16 -6.73 -5.49
C LEU A 154 11.53 -6.36 -4.93
N ARG A 155 12.15 -7.24 -4.12
CA ARG A 155 13.46 -7.00 -3.51
C ARG A 155 14.57 -6.78 -4.53
N LYS A 156 14.43 -7.30 -5.75
CA LYS A 156 15.44 -7.14 -6.82
C LYS A 156 15.66 -5.69 -7.25
N PHE A 157 14.61 -4.86 -7.17
CA PHE A 157 14.63 -3.46 -7.59
C PHE A 157 14.20 -2.49 -6.49
N LYS A 158 14.07 -2.96 -5.26
CA LYS A 158 13.63 -2.13 -4.15
C LYS A 158 14.58 -0.97 -3.90
N SER A 159 14.04 0.23 -3.79
CA SER A 159 14.79 1.44 -3.40
C SER A 159 13.89 2.37 -2.58
N PRO A 160 14.46 3.28 -1.75
CA PRO A 160 13.69 4.25 -0.98
C PRO A 160 12.87 5.23 -1.84
N GLN A 161 13.20 5.36 -3.11
CA GLN A 161 12.55 6.25 -4.06
C GLN A 161 11.40 5.56 -4.82
N MET A 162 11.12 4.30 -4.56
CA MET A 162 10.09 3.51 -5.25
C MET A 162 9.00 3.05 -4.29
N VAL A 163 7.75 3.14 -4.73
CA VAL A 163 6.62 2.49 -4.06
C VAL A 163 6.68 0.99 -4.35
N SER A 164 6.89 0.16 -3.32
CA SER A 164 6.96 -1.31 -3.48
C SER A 164 5.66 -1.95 -3.00
N ARG A 165 4.90 -2.58 -3.90
CA ARG A 165 3.59 -3.15 -3.58
C ARG A 165 3.34 -4.51 -4.23
N ILE A 166 2.81 -5.43 -3.45
CA ILE A 166 2.21 -6.67 -3.95
C ILE A 166 0.71 -6.43 -4.13
N VAL A 167 0.17 -6.83 -5.27
CA VAL A 167 -1.28 -6.92 -5.50
C VAL A 167 -1.62 -8.39 -5.63
N LEU A 168 -2.22 -8.95 -4.59
CA LEU A 168 -2.63 -10.35 -4.50
C LEU A 168 -4.09 -10.49 -4.88
N LEU A 169 -4.38 -11.34 -5.84
CA LEU A 169 -5.73 -11.76 -6.19
C LEU A 169 -5.90 -13.25 -5.91
N SER A 170 -6.92 -13.61 -5.10
CA SER A 170 -7.27 -15.00 -4.82
C SER A 170 -8.77 -15.15 -4.55
N ASP A 171 -9.36 -16.27 -4.97
CA ASP A 171 -10.71 -16.69 -4.61
C ASP A 171 -10.72 -17.82 -3.59
N GLY A 172 -9.54 -18.27 -3.16
CA GLY A 172 -9.34 -19.49 -2.42
C GLY A 172 -9.03 -19.30 -0.94
N GLN A 173 -9.17 -20.43 -0.28
CA GLN A 173 -8.62 -20.62 1.05
C GLN A 173 -7.20 -21.15 0.89
N ALA A 174 -6.23 -20.52 1.58
CA ALA A 174 -4.90 -21.08 1.64
C ALA A 174 -4.99 -22.53 2.21
N ASN A 175 -4.58 -23.50 1.44
CA ASN A 175 -4.63 -24.91 1.81
C ASN A 175 -3.27 -25.63 1.67
N VAL A 176 -2.24 -24.88 1.29
CA VAL A 176 -0.85 -25.34 1.22
C VAL A 176 0.06 -24.32 1.94
N GLY A 177 0.86 -24.79 2.88
CA GLY A 177 1.76 -23.96 3.69
C GLY A 177 1.04 -23.26 4.85
N PRO A 178 1.56 -22.09 5.33
CA PRO A 178 0.90 -21.28 6.37
C PRO A 178 -0.50 -20.87 5.98
N GLN A 179 -1.47 -21.13 6.87
CA GLN A 179 -2.91 -21.00 6.58
C GLN A 179 -3.66 -20.18 7.63
N SER A 180 -3.01 -19.81 8.73
CA SER A 180 -3.66 -19.02 9.77
C SER A 180 -3.54 -17.51 9.50
N ALA A 181 -4.57 -16.76 9.91
CA ALA A 181 -4.57 -15.32 9.83
C ALA A 181 -3.39 -14.68 10.61
N ASP A 182 -3.02 -15.28 11.75
CA ASP A 182 -1.88 -14.81 12.56
C ASP A 182 -0.53 -15.01 11.87
N GLU A 183 -0.33 -16.13 11.17
CA GLU A 183 0.91 -16.36 10.42
C GLU A 183 1.04 -15.37 9.26
N LEU A 184 -0.03 -15.18 8.49
CA LEU A 184 -0.04 -14.23 7.39
C LEU A 184 0.06 -12.79 7.90
N GLY A 185 -0.59 -12.45 9.01
CA GLY A 185 -0.45 -11.14 9.66
C GLY A 185 0.98 -10.86 10.11
N ARG A 186 1.67 -11.82 10.75
CA ARG A 186 3.09 -11.69 11.10
C ARG A 186 3.97 -11.52 9.86
N TYR A 187 3.67 -12.23 8.79
CA TYR A 187 4.38 -12.08 7.54
C TYR A 187 4.12 -10.68 6.92
N GLY A 188 2.88 -10.21 6.90
CA GLY A 188 2.52 -8.85 6.49
C GLY A 188 3.30 -7.79 7.27
N LEU A 189 3.36 -7.93 8.60
CA LEU A 189 4.16 -7.04 9.45
C LEU A 189 5.66 -7.04 9.09
N SER A 190 6.22 -8.19 8.71
CA SER A 190 7.62 -8.25 8.26
C SER A 190 7.82 -7.52 6.93
N LEU A 191 6.87 -7.66 5.99
CA LEU A 191 6.90 -6.96 4.70
C LEU A 191 6.73 -5.45 4.87
N GLY A 192 5.79 -5.01 5.73
CA GLY A 192 5.60 -3.59 6.05
C GLY A 192 6.88 -2.96 6.64
N LYS A 193 7.59 -3.66 7.53
CA LYS A 193 8.90 -3.21 8.04
C LYS A 193 9.97 -3.10 6.96
N GLU A 194 9.84 -3.84 5.88
CA GLU A 194 10.67 -3.71 4.69
C GLU A 194 10.18 -2.60 3.75
N GLY A 195 9.06 -1.91 4.02
CA GLY A 195 8.43 -0.96 3.11
C GLY A 195 7.81 -1.63 1.88
N ILE A 196 7.31 -2.85 2.04
CA ILE A 196 6.54 -3.58 1.03
C ILE A 196 5.12 -3.73 1.54
N SER A 197 4.18 -3.05 0.92
CA SER A 197 2.75 -3.19 1.23
C SER A 197 2.10 -4.29 0.37
N VAL A 198 1.05 -4.91 0.92
CA VAL A 198 0.31 -5.98 0.24
C VAL A 198 -1.16 -5.59 0.14
N THR A 199 -1.61 -5.24 -1.05
CA THR A 199 -3.04 -5.12 -1.35
C THR A 199 -3.57 -6.51 -1.66
N THR A 200 -4.69 -6.88 -1.02
CA THR A 200 -5.33 -8.17 -1.21
C THR A 200 -6.73 -7.99 -1.80
N ILE A 201 -7.03 -8.75 -2.84
CA ILE A 201 -8.32 -8.73 -3.52
C ILE A 201 -8.92 -10.13 -3.45
N GLY A 202 -9.98 -10.26 -2.64
CA GLY A 202 -10.74 -11.51 -2.47
C GLY A 202 -11.86 -11.61 -3.49
N LEU A 203 -11.96 -12.72 -4.23
CA LEU A 203 -12.93 -12.93 -5.30
C LEU A 203 -13.95 -14.02 -4.96
N GLY A 204 -15.22 -13.64 -4.90
CA GLY A 204 -16.33 -14.57 -4.59
C GLY A 204 -16.51 -14.85 -3.09
N LEU A 205 -17.58 -15.56 -2.73
CA LEU A 205 -18.02 -15.75 -1.32
C LEU A 205 -17.21 -16.80 -0.53
N GLY A 206 -16.31 -17.53 -1.16
CA GLY A 206 -15.62 -18.68 -0.55
C GLY A 206 -14.20 -18.40 -0.06
N TYR A 207 -13.68 -17.19 -0.23
CA TYR A 207 -12.31 -16.87 0.16
C TYR A 207 -12.16 -16.64 1.68
N ASN A 208 -10.95 -16.76 2.19
CA ASN A 208 -10.67 -16.51 3.61
C ASN A 208 -10.41 -15.01 3.84
N GLU A 209 -11.48 -14.26 4.12
CA GLU A 209 -11.46 -12.82 4.36
C GLU A 209 -10.51 -12.43 5.49
N GLN A 210 -10.60 -13.12 6.63
CA GLN A 210 -9.79 -12.79 7.79
C GLN A 210 -8.29 -12.92 7.49
N LEU A 211 -7.88 -13.93 6.77
CA LEU A 211 -6.50 -14.17 6.40
C LEU A 211 -5.97 -13.06 5.48
N MET A 212 -6.75 -12.73 4.43
CA MET A 212 -6.35 -11.72 3.47
C MET A 212 -6.36 -10.30 4.06
N ALA A 213 -7.37 -9.98 4.89
CA ALA A 213 -7.45 -8.71 5.59
C ALA A 213 -6.29 -8.53 6.58
N GLN A 214 -5.90 -9.56 7.35
CA GLN A 214 -4.77 -9.49 8.26
C GLN A 214 -3.43 -9.28 7.52
N LEU A 215 -3.22 -9.97 6.41
CA LEU A 215 -2.04 -9.77 5.58
C LEU A 215 -1.93 -8.33 5.08
N ALA A 216 -3.02 -7.77 4.55
CA ALA A 216 -3.07 -6.40 4.05
C ALA A 216 -2.86 -5.38 5.17
N GLN A 217 -3.66 -5.46 6.23
CA GLN A 217 -3.62 -4.51 7.34
C GLN A 217 -2.25 -4.41 8.01
N HIS A 218 -1.57 -5.54 8.21
CA HIS A 218 -0.25 -5.55 8.86
C HIS A 218 0.90 -5.14 7.94
N SER A 219 0.66 -5.02 6.65
CA SER A 219 1.64 -4.54 5.66
C SER A 219 1.34 -3.14 5.10
N ASP A 220 0.44 -2.38 5.75
CA ASP A 220 -0.01 -1.05 5.30
C ASP A 220 -0.58 -1.08 3.86
N GLY A 221 -1.26 -2.16 3.50
CA GLY A 221 -1.96 -2.32 2.23
C GLY A 221 -3.47 -2.31 2.39
N ASN A 222 -4.18 -2.34 1.26
CA ASN A 222 -5.63 -2.35 1.20
C ASN A 222 -6.19 -3.76 1.12
N HIS A 223 -7.43 -3.95 1.56
CA HIS A 223 -8.19 -5.18 1.33
C HIS A 223 -9.50 -4.85 0.64
N ALA A 224 -9.74 -5.47 -0.51
CA ALA A 224 -10.98 -5.35 -1.27
C ALA A 224 -11.65 -6.72 -1.43
N PHE A 225 -12.98 -6.72 -1.37
CA PHE A 225 -13.82 -7.87 -1.67
C PHE A 225 -14.61 -7.63 -2.96
N ILE A 226 -14.58 -8.59 -3.85
CA ILE A 226 -15.31 -8.58 -5.12
C ILE A 226 -16.23 -9.79 -5.16
N LYS A 227 -17.51 -9.54 -5.28
CA LYS A 227 -18.50 -10.60 -5.37
C LYS A 227 -18.58 -11.19 -6.76
N GLU A 228 -18.67 -10.33 -7.77
CA GLU A 228 -18.83 -10.71 -9.17
C GLU A 228 -17.51 -10.48 -9.94
N PRO A 229 -17.02 -11.46 -10.69
CA PRO A 229 -15.75 -11.34 -11.42
C PRO A 229 -15.67 -10.12 -12.34
N SER A 230 -16.80 -9.68 -12.90
CA SER A 230 -16.89 -8.51 -13.79
C SER A 230 -16.50 -7.18 -13.14
N GLU A 231 -16.53 -7.09 -11.79
CA GLU A 231 -16.13 -5.90 -11.03
C GLU A 231 -14.60 -5.79 -10.88
N LEU A 232 -13.87 -6.85 -11.18
CA LEU A 232 -12.45 -6.97 -10.90
C LEU A 232 -11.60 -5.90 -11.58
N ALA A 233 -11.90 -5.59 -12.84
CA ALA A 233 -11.17 -4.58 -13.60
C ALA A 233 -11.32 -3.16 -12.99
N ALA A 234 -12.51 -2.84 -12.44
CA ALA A 234 -12.75 -1.57 -11.78
C ALA A 234 -11.94 -1.44 -10.49
N VAL A 235 -11.97 -2.48 -9.63
CA VAL A 235 -11.23 -2.49 -8.37
C VAL A 235 -9.71 -2.47 -8.60
N PHE A 236 -9.20 -3.23 -9.57
CA PHE A 236 -7.79 -3.13 -9.98
C PHE A 236 -7.43 -1.72 -10.44
N THR A 237 -8.32 -1.09 -11.20
CA THR A 237 -8.12 0.28 -11.66
C THR A 237 -8.01 1.28 -10.52
N GLU A 238 -8.86 1.15 -9.49
CA GLU A 238 -8.85 1.96 -8.28
C GLU A 238 -7.57 1.74 -7.48
N GLU A 239 -7.25 0.50 -7.15
CA GLU A 239 -6.04 0.14 -6.38
C GLU A 239 -4.74 0.59 -7.08
N PHE A 240 -4.67 0.44 -8.41
CA PHE A 240 -3.53 0.97 -9.18
C PHE A 240 -3.55 2.49 -9.26
N GLY A 241 -4.72 3.14 -9.22
CA GLY A 241 -4.85 4.58 -9.06
C GLY A 241 -4.19 5.06 -7.78
N ASP A 242 -4.46 4.39 -6.67
CA ASP A 242 -3.88 4.68 -5.36
C ASP A 242 -2.36 4.48 -5.35
N ILE A 243 -1.86 3.34 -5.88
CA ILE A 243 -0.42 3.09 -6.02
C ILE A 243 0.28 4.20 -6.80
N LEU A 244 -0.35 4.68 -7.86
CA LEU A 244 0.19 5.69 -8.76
C LEU A 244 -0.03 7.12 -8.25
N SER A 245 -0.83 7.33 -7.21
CA SER A 245 -1.11 8.64 -6.60
C SER A 245 -0.37 8.88 -5.29
N ASP A 246 0.39 7.90 -4.78
CA ASP A 246 1.17 8.05 -3.56
C ASP A 246 2.09 9.28 -3.63
N VAL A 247 1.92 10.20 -2.69
CA VAL A 247 2.68 11.46 -2.63
C VAL A 247 3.77 11.46 -1.56
N ALA A 248 3.66 10.57 -0.56
CA ALA A 248 4.63 10.42 0.53
C ALA A 248 4.54 9.02 1.13
N GLN A 249 5.69 8.46 1.51
CA GLN A 249 5.82 7.19 2.21
C GLN A 249 6.66 7.34 3.47
N GLU A 250 6.51 6.43 4.43
CA GLU A 250 7.27 6.41 5.69
C GLU A 250 7.29 7.76 6.41
N VAL A 251 6.12 8.42 6.53
CA VAL A 251 6.02 9.71 7.21
C VAL A 251 6.42 9.55 8.67
N LYS A 252 7.44 10.31 9.10
CA LYS A 252 7.93 10.30 10.48
C LYS A 252 7.66 11.64 11.13
N GLU A 253 6.99 11.62 12.27
CA GLU A 253 6.73 12.79 13.08
C GLU A 253 7.74 12.88 14.24
N LYS A 254 8.29 14.06 14.46
CA LYS A 254 9.13 14.34 15.61
C LYS A 254 8.53 15.49 16.41
N VAL A 255 8.09 15.20 17.61
CA VAL A 255 7.61 16.22 18.56
C VAL A 255 8.74 16.54 19.54
N SER A 256 9.09 17.82 19.68
CA SER A 256 10.06 18.31 20.65
C SER A 256 9.36 19.28 21.58
N CYS A 257 9.43 19.04 22.88
CA CYS A 257 8.95 19.96 23.90
C CYS A 257 10.17 20.66 24.50
N PRO A 258 10.26 22.00 24.50
CA PRO A 258 11.27 22.71 25.26
C PRO A 258 11.04 22.48 26.76
N GLU A 259 12.14 22.39 27.54
CA GLU A 259 12.10 22.25 29.01
C GLU A 259 11.58 23.53 29.72
#